data_826e3d2bd9507f69e3ba7061192ab051
#
_entry.id   826e3d2bd9507f69e3ba7061192ab051
#
_cell.length_a   1.000
_cell.length_b   1.000
_cell.length_c   1.000
_cell.angle_alpha   90.00
_cell.angle_beta   90.00
_cell.angle_gamma   90.00
#
_symmetry.space_group_name_H-M   'P 1'
#
loop_
_entity.id
_entity.type
_entity.pdbx_description
1 polymer ?
#
loop_
_entity_poly.entity_id
_entity_poly.type
_entity_poly.pdbx_seq_one_letter_code
_entity_poly.pdbx_strand_id
1 'polypeptide(L)'
;MRVSIIGCGQTAALWDGKGASIGVNDCWKFGNTTDALVVVDSFTRQLDRQRLIAECMPNAGFYSNLNRWKRHPQYKQLVFTRYTSGDVRINRVYHSTTSPFIAMSLAATQGFKEIVLYGVDLVDHTYIRGYLLLSEVKKFDGYTKALEKHGVKVYLASEFGALKEILPVWQ
;
A
#
# COMPACT_ATOMS: atom_id res chain seq x y z
N MET A 1 -8.53 3.85 15.37
CA MET A 1 -9.11 3.51 14.03
C MET A 1 -8.17 2.55 13.32
N ARG A 2 -8.75 1.53 12.69
CA ARG A 2 -8.05 0.53 11.86
C ARG A 2 -8.31 0.78 10.38
N VAL A 3 -7.31 0.45 9.54
CA VAL A 3 -7.43 0.43 8.08
C VAL A 3 -6.79 -0.82 7.51
N SER A 4 -7.37 -1.39 6.46
CA SER A 4 -6.84 -2.48 5.67
C SER A 4 -6.11 -1.94 4.44
N ILE A 5 -4.86 -2.34 4.22
CA ILE A 5 -4.13 -2.08 2.97
C ILE A 5 -4.23 -3.32 2.11
N ILE A 6 -4.82 -3.19 0.92
CA ILE A 6 -5.07 -4.32 0.03
C ILE A 6 -4.10 -4.27 -1.15
N GLY A 7 -3.13 -5.15 -1.12
CA GLY A 7 -2.14 -5.34 -2.20
C GLY A 7 -2.65 -6.23 -3.33
N CYS A 8 -1.71 -6.70 -4.14
CA CYS A 8 -1.98 -7.56 -5.32
C CYS A 8 -1.49 -9.00 -5.11
N GLY A 9 -1.02 -9.37 -3.93
CA GLY A 9 -0.59 -10.73 -3.59
C GLY A 9 -1.77 -11.62 -3.22
N GLN A 10 -1.51 -12.93 -3.10
CA GLN A 10 -2.58 -13.92 -2.89
C GLN A 10 -3.32 -13.74 -1.55
N THR A 11 -2.68 -13.21 -0.51
CA THR A 11 -3.33 -12.97 0.79
C THR A 11 -4.36 -11.84 0.74
N ALA A 12 -4.48 -11.09 -0.37
CA ALA A 12 -5.56 -10.12 -0.59
C ALA A 12 -6.95 -10.77 -0.53
N ALA A 13 -7.07 -12.05 -0.91
CA ALA A 13 -8.31 -12.81 -0.84
C ALA A 13 -8.80 -13.08 0.60
N LEU A 14 -7.98 -12.86 1.61
CA LEU A 14 -8.35 -13.02 3.02
C LEU A 14 -9.13 -11.82 3.57
N TRP A 15 -9.15 -10.69 2.85
CA TRP A 15 -9.90 -9.53 3.31
C TRP A 15 -11.40 -9.74 3.16
N ASP A 16 -12.14 -9.48 4.22
CA ASP A 16 -13.59 -9.71 4.31
C ASP A 16 -14.44 -8.55 3.75
N GLY A 17 -13.81 -7.53 3.17
CA GLY A 17 -14.49 -6.37 2.61
C GLY A 17 -15.00 -5.34 3.64
N LYS A 18 -14.62 -5.46 4.91
CA LYS A 18 -15.15 -4.60 5.97
C LYS A 18 -14.14 -3.58 6.48
N GLY A 19 -14.69 -2.45 6.94
CA GLY A 19 -13.93 -1.35 7.55
C GLY A 19 -13.21 -0.48 6.53
N ALA A 20 -12.49 0.53 7.02
CA ALA A 20 -11.72 1.44 6.17
C ALA A 20 -10.64 0.70 5.39
N SER A 21 -10.45 1.05 4.12
CA SER A 21 -9.58 0.32 3.21
C SER A 21 -8.87 1.19 2.19
N ILE A 22 -7.62 0.85 1.89
CA ILE A 22 -6.81 1.48 0.84
C ILE A 22 -6.25 0.37 -0.05
N GLY A 23 -6.70 0.30 -1.28
CA GLY A 23 -6.17 -0.60 -2.29
C GLY A 23 -4.93 -0.04 -2.97
N VAL A 24 -4.15 -0.91 -3.60
CA VAL A 24 -3.03 -0.51 -4.46
C VAL A 24 -3.11 -1.19 -5.81
N ASN A 25 -2.84 -0.43 -6.86
CA ASN A 25 -2.76 -0.92 -8.24
C ASN A 25 -3.97 -1.82 -8.61
N ASP A 26 -3.75 -3.11 -8.81
CA ASP A 26 -4.74 -4.10 -9.29
C ASP A 26 -5.42 -4.87 -8.16
N CYS A 27 -5.52 -4.35 -6.95
CA CYS A 27 -6.14 -5.06 -5.82
C CYS A 27 -7.58 -5.54 -6.11
N TRP A 28 -8.28 -4.88 -7.05
CA TRP A 28 -9.59 -5.25 -7.55
C TRP A 28 -9.66 -6.64 -8.22
N LYS A 29 -8.53 -7.21 -8.68
CA LYS A 29 -8.49 -8.54 -9.30
C LYS A 29 -8.95 -9.68 -8.38
N PHE A 30 -8.97 -9.44 -7.09
CA PHE A 30 -9.51 -10.36 -6.09
C PHE A 30 -10.97 -10.07 -5.72
N GLY A 31 -11.69 -9.28 -6.53
CA GLY A 31 -13.07 -8.87 -6.26
C GLY A 31 -13.21 -7.78 -5.21
N ASN A 32 -12.11 -7.19 -4.77
CA ASN A 32 -12.10 -6.20 -3.69
C ASN A 32 -12.46 -4.80 -4.22
N THR A 33 -13.35 -4.12 -3.52
CA THR A 33 -13.61 -2.68 -3.68
C THR A 33 -13.14 -1.96 -2.43
N THR A 34 -12.34 -0.90 -2.57
CA THR A 34 -11.74 -0.17 -1.46
C THR A 34 -12.20 1.29 -1.42
N ASP A 35 -12.13 1.95 -0.25
CA ASP A 35 -12.53 3.36 -0.09
C ASP A 35 -11.54 4.31 -0.77
N ALA A 36 -10.29 3.89 -0.89
CA ALA A 36 -9.24 4.62 -1.58
C ALA A 36 -8.36 3.68 -2.39
N LEU A 37 -7.74 4.21 -3.46
CA LEU A 37 -6.80 3.49 -4.31
C LEU A 37 -5.53 4.32 -4.48
N VAL A 38 -4.37 3.70 -4.24
CA VAL A 38 -3.05 4.29 -4.47
C VAL A 38 -2.45 3.70 -5.74
N VAL A 39 -2.19 4.56 -6.74
CA VAL A 39 -1.57 4.18 -8.02
C VAL A 39 -0.41 5.11 -8.31
N VAL A 40 0.79 4.63 -8.16
CA VAL A 40 2.03 5.39 -8.41
C VAL A 40 2.82 4.87 -9.61
N ASP A 41 2.40 3.74 -10.17
CA ASP A 41 2.98 3.18 -11.38
C ASP A 41 2.33 3.77 -12.63
N SER A 42 3.13 3.99 -13.65
CA SER A 42 2.65 4.63 -14.88
C SER A 42 1.95 3.67 -15.83
N PHE A 43 2.29 2.38 -15.78
CA PHE A 43 1.81 1.33 -16.69
C PHE A 43 1.85 1.72 -18.18
N THR A 44 2.85 2.51 -18.60
CA THR A 44 2.93 3.13 -19.94
C THR A 44 2.80 2.16 -21.10
N ARG A 45 3.21 0.91 -20.92
CA ARG A 45 3.13 -0.15 -21.94
C ARG A 45 1.96 -1.12 -21.72
N GLN A 46 1.02 -0.79 -20.83
CA GLN A 46 -0.11 -1.65 -20.44
C GLN A 46 -1.41 -0.82 -20.44
N LEU A 47 -1.84 -0.39 -21.63
CA LEU A 47 -2.98 0.52 -21.79
C LEU A 47 -4.30 -0.07 -21.24
N ASP A 48 -4.54 -1.37 -21.45
CA ASP A 48 -5.74 -2.04 -20.90
C ASP A 48 -5.72 -2.04 -19.38
N ARG A 49 -4.55 -2.26 -18.76
CA ARG A 49 -4.41 -2.20 -17.31
C ARG A 49 -4.67 -0.79 -16.79
N GLN A 50 -4.20 0.25 -17.48
CA GLN A 50 -4.51 1.65 -17.11
C GLN A 50 -6.00 1.91 -17.13
N ARG A 51 -6.69 1.46 -18.20
CA ARG A 51 -8.14 1.61 -18.34
C ARG A 51 -8.87 0.88 -17.23
N LEU A 52 -8.56 -0.39 -17.00
CA LEU A 52 -9.19 -1.19 -15.94
C LEU A 52 -9.00 -0.60 -14.53
N ILE A 53 -7.80 -0.13 -14.20
CA ILE A 53 -7.54 0.54 -12.91
C ILE A 53 -8.43 1.78 -12.75
N ALA A 54 -8.60 2.57 -13.81
CA ALA A 54 -9.43 3.77 -13.76
C ALA A 54 -10.92 3.47 -13.63
N GLU A 55 -11.39 2.36 -14.22
CA GLU A 55 -12.82 1.99 -14.31
C GLU A 55 -13.31 1.14 -13.13
N CYS A 56 -12.43 0.31 -12.53
CA CYS A 56 -12.85 -0.68 -11.53
C CYS A 56 -13.34 -0.12 -10.21
N MET A 57 -12.88 1.07 -9.82
CA MET A 57 -13.23 1.70 -8.55
C MET A 57 -13.57 3.20 -8.73
N PRO A 58 -14.62 3.53 -9.46
CA PRO A 58 -14.94 4.92 -9.83
C PRO A 58 -15.25 5.82 -8.63
N ASN A 59 -15.66 5.24 -7.51
CA ASN A 59 -16.02 5.96 -6.28
C ASN A 59 -14.90 6.01 -5.25
N ALA A 60 -13.81 5.26 -5.43
CA ALA A 60 -12.68 5.28 -4.52
C ALA A 60 -11.88 6.57 -4.63
N GLY A 61 -11.42 7.11 -3.50
CA GLY A 61 -10.48 8.23 -3.51
C GLY A 61 -9.19 7.82 -4.23
N PHE A 62 -8.89 8.42 -5.40
CA PHE A 62 -7.79 7.99 -6.26
C PHE A 62 -6.52 8.80 -5.99
N TYR A 63 -5.56 8.20 -5.32
CA TYR A 63 -4.32 8.85 -4.91
C TYR A 63 -3.16 8.52 -5.86
N SER A 64 -2.58 9.56 -6.49
CA SER A 64 -1.42 9.40 -7.38
C SER A 64 -0.54 10.65 -7.43
N ASN A 65 0.74 10.47 -7.75
CA ASN A 65 1.66 11.56 -8.07
C ASN A 65 1.81 11.81 -9.58
N LEU A 66 1.16 11.00 -10.42
CA LEU A 66 1.35 11.02 -11.86
C LEU A 66 0.27 11.86 -12.57
N ASN A 67 0.70 12.78 -13.41
CA ASN A 67 -0.18 13.69 -14.16
C ASN A 67 -1.22 12.97 -15.03
N ARG A 68 -0.91 11.78 -15.56
CA ARG A 68 -1.83 11.00 -16.39
C ARG A 68 -3.13 10.63 -15.70
N TRP A 69 -3.09 10.48 -14.36
CA TRP A 69 -4.25 10.13 -13.55
C TRP A 69 -5.10 11.33 -13.14
N LYS A 70 -4.65 12.56 -13.41
CA LYS A 70 -5.40 13.80 -13.05
C LYS A 70 -6.81 13.88 -13.63
N ARG A 71 -7.09 13.11 -14.69
CA ARG A 71 -8.44 13.05 -15.29
C ARG A 71 -9.39 12.13 -14.56
N HIS A 72 -8.90 11.35 -13.59
CA HIS A 72 -9.78 10.50 -12.77
C HIS A 72 -10.67 11.40 -11.88
N PRO A 73 -12.01 11.17 -11.82
CA PRO A 73 -12.94 12.05 -11.10
C PRO A 73 -12.59 12.24 -9.63
N GLN A 74 -12.06 11.20 -8.97
CA GLN A 74 -11.70 11.19 -7.56
C GLN A 74 -10.20 11.41 -7.33
N TYR A 75 -9.49 12.00 -8.27
CA TYR A 75 -8.04 12.20 -8.19
C TYR A 75 -7.65 13.08 -7.00
N LYS A 76 -6.68 12.60 -6.24
CA LYS A 76 -6.00 13.31 -5.15
C LYS A 76 -4.49 13.23 -5.37
N GLN A 77 -3.85 14.38 -5.38
CA GLN A 77 -2.42 14.44 -5.61
C GLN A 77 -1.64 13.91 -4.39
N LEU A 78 -0.73 12.97 -4.61
CA LEU A 78 0.26 12.55 -3.64
C LEU A 78 1.53 13.40 -3.77
N VAL A 79 2.00 13.90 -2.64
CA VAL A 79 3.31 14.54 -2.51
C VAL A 79 4.17 13.66 -1.59
N PHE A 80 5.31 13.23 -2.10
CA PHE A 80 6.19 12.29 -1.40
C PHE A 80 7.39 12.95 -0.75
N THR A 81 7.76 12.39 0.40
CA THR A 81 9.11 12.52 0.96
C THR A 81 9.86 11.21 0.73
N ARG A 82 11.10 11.26 0.25
CA ARG A 82 11.92 10.05 0.11
C ARG A 82 12.14 9.44 1.51
N TYR A 83 11.88 8.15 1.64
CA TYR A 83 12.20 7.43 2.87
C TYR A 83 13.73 7.19 2.91
N THR A 84 14.34 7.77 3.93
CA THR A 84 15.72 7.48 4.32
C THR A 84 15.66 7.03 5.74
N SER A 85 16.12 5.99 6.23
CA SER A 85 16.08 5.55 7.64
C SER A 85 16.29 6.71 8.64
N GLY A 86 15.49 6.79 9.70
CA GLY A 86 15.60 7.83 10.71
C GLY A 86 14.25 8.41 11.14
N ASP A 87 14.17 9.71 11.35
CA ASP A 87 12.97 10.37 11.85
C ASP A 87 11.82 10.33 10.84
N VAL A 88 10.79 9.60 11.19
CA VAL A 88 9.52 9.58 10.47
C VAL A 88 8.58 10.62 11.05
N ARG A 89 8.10 11.53 10.21
CA ARG A 89 7.07 12.50 10.58
C ARG A 89 5.71 11.96 10.14
N ILE A 90 4.81 11.77 11.09
CA ILE A 90 3.50 11.15 10.87
C ILE A 90 2.60 11.93 9.90
N ASN A 91 2.90 13.20 9.63
CA ASN A 91 2.16 14.05 8.69
C ASN A 91 2.74 14.06 7.27
N ARG A 92 3.62 13.12 6.92
CA ARG A 92 4.24 13.00 5.60
C ARG A 92 4.03 11.63 4.99
N VAL A 93 3.70 11.60 3.70
CA VAL A 93 3.69 10.36 2.91
C VAL A 93 5.12 10.08 2.42
N TYR A 94 5.62 8.89 2.75
CA TYR A 94 6.95 8.46 2.35
C TYR A 94 6.90 7.55 1.13
N HIS A 95 7.87 7.72 0.25
CA HIS A 95 8.05 6.94 -0.97
C HIS A 95 9.07 5.82 -0.76
N SER A 96 8.72 4.64 -1.22
CA SER A 96 9.62 3.52 -1.40
C SER A 96 9.39 2.85 -2.75
N THR A 97 9.96 1.68 -2.97
CA THR A 97 9.90 0.95 -4.24
C THR A 97 8.51 0.34 -4.48
N THR A 98 7.72 0.11 -3.42
CA THR A 98 6.42 -0.56 -3.51
C THR A 98 5.25 0.36 -3.19
N SER A 99 4.16 0.20 -3.94
CA SER A 99 2.91 0.92 -3.69
C SER A 99 2.28 0.62 -2.31
N PRO A 100 2.33 -0.62 -1.77
CA PRO A 100 1.86 -0.89 -0.41
C PRO A 100 2.57 -0.09 0.68
N PHE A 101 3.87 0.14 0.55
CA PHE A 101 4.60 1.01 1.47
C PHE A 101 4.04 2.43 1.48
N ILE A 102 3.75 2.96 0.29
CA ILE A 102 3.18 4.31 0.13
C ILE A 102 1.76 4.37 0.72
N ALA A 103 0.94 3.34 0.47
CA ALA A 103 -0.41 3.24 1.01
C ALA A 103 -0.39 3.17 2.56
N MET A 104 0.52 2.40 3.15
CA MET A 104 0.74 2.35 4.60
C MET A 104 1.14 3.72 5.15
N SER A 105 2.03 4.42 4.46
CA SER A 105 2.45 5.77 4.85
C SER A 105 1.30 6.77 4.75
N LEU A 106 0.48 6.70 3.69
CA LEU A 106 -0.73 7.51 3.55
C LEU A 106 -1.72 7.25 4.70
N ALA A 107 -1.96 5.99 5.04
CA ALA A 107 -2.84 5.61 6.15
C ALA A 107 -2.38 6.24 7.47
N ALA A 108 -1.09 6.22 7.75
CA ALA A 108 -0.53 6.86 8.94
C ALA A 108 -0.77 8.37 8.96
N THR A 109 -0.65 9.08 7.80
CA THR A 109 -0.94 10.52 7.71
C THR A 109 -2.42 10.84 7.92
N GLN A 110 -3.31 9.89 7.64
CA GLN A 110 -4.76 10.02 7.84
C GLN A 110 -5.19 9.71 9.29
N GLY A 111 -4.24 9.41 10.17
CA GLY A 111 -4.49 9.23 11.60
C GLY A 111 -4.92 7.81 12.01
N PHE A 112 -4.84 6.83 11.12
CA PHE A 112 -5.07 5.44 11.47
C PHE A 112 -3.98 4.94 12.43
N LYS A 113 -4.40 4.19 13.45
CA LYS A 113 -3.52 3.67 14.51
C LYS A 113 -3.24 2.18 14.40
N GLU A 114 -4.02 1.48 13.60
CA GLU A 114 -3.85 0.07 13.29
C GLU A 114 -3.95 -0.11 11.78
N ILE A 115 -2.95 -0.73 11.19
CA ILE A 115 -2.84 -0.98 9.75
C ILE A 115 -2.66 -2.47 9.55
N VAL A 116 -3.55 -3.12 8.80
CA VAL A 116 -3.45 -4.54 8.48
C VAL A 116 -3.14 -4.68 6.98
N LEU A 117 -2.09 -5.44 6.65
CA LEU A 117 -1.61 -5.65 5.29
C LEU A 117 -2.16 -6.95 4.73
N TYR A 118 -2.98 -6.86 3.68
CA TYR A 118 -3.51 -7.97 2.89
C TYR A 118 -2.88 -7.94 1.50
N GLY A 119 -2.41 -9.05 0.97
CA GLY A 119 -1.80 -9.11 -0.37
C GLY A 119 -0.50 -8.33 -0.51
N VAL A 120 0.19 -8.06 0.59
CA VAL A 120 1.53 -7.44 0.63
C VAL A 120 2.58 -8.51 0.87
N ASP A 121 2.51 -9.57 0.09
CA ASP A 121 3.25 -10.81 0.32
C ASP A 121 4.73 -10.67 -0.04
N LEU A 122 5.05 -9.82 -1.01
CA LEU A 122 6.41 -9.58 -1.53
C LEU A 122 7.13 -10.88 -1.95
N VAL A 123 6.38 -11.89 -2.39
CA VAL A 123 6.90 -13.14 -2.96
C VAL A 123 6.56 -13.21 -4.44
N ASP A 124 7.38 -13.89 -5.23
CA ASP A 124 7.21 -14.06 -6.69
C ASP A 124 6.95 -12.77 -7.46
N HIS A 125 7.44 -11.66 -6.93
CA HIS A 125 7.24 -10.36 -7.53
C HIS A 125 8.06 -10.21 -8.81
N THR A 126 7.44 -9.80 -9.92
CA THR A 126 8.06 -9.72 -11.24
C THR A 126 9.28 -8.79 -11.28
N TYR A 127 9.25 -7.69 -10.53
CA TYR A 127 10.27 -6.62 -10.58
C TYR A 127 11.10 -6.48 -9.30
N ILE A 128 10.67 -7.06 -8.18
CA ILE A 128 11.32 -6.91 -6.88
C ILE A 128 11.84 -8.28 -6.44
N ARG A 129 13.11 -8.55 -6.70
CA ARG A 129 13.78 -9.83 -6.39
C ARG A 129 15.16 -9.57 -5.78
N GLY A 130 15.70 -10.59 -5.11
CA GLY A 130 17.05 -10.57 -4.59
C GLY A 130 17.33 -9.34 -3.71
N TYR A 131 18.35 -8.57 -4.06
CA TYR A 131 18.77 -7.39 -3.30
C TYR A 131 17.66 -6.34 -3.12
N LEU A 132 16.83 -6.11 -4.17
CA LEU A 132 15.72 -5.14 -4.09
C LEU A 132 14.67 -5.60 -3.08
N LEU A 133 14.37 -6.89 -3.03
CA LEU A 133 13.45 -7.45 -2.04
C LEU A 133 13.98 -7.26 -0.61
N LEU A 134 15.23 -7.62 -0.37
CA LEU A 134 15.85 -7.45 0.94
C LEU A 134 15.89 -5.97 1.37
N SER A 135 16.19 -5.07 0.43
CA SER A 135 16.16 -3.62 0.68
C SER A 135 14.77 -3.14 1.05
N GLU A 136 13.73 -3.65 0.39
CA GLU A 136 12.35 -3.26 0.66
C GLU A 136 11.86 -3.78 2.02
N VAL A 137 12.15 -5.04 2.35
CA VAL A 137 11.87 -5.62 3.68
C VAL A 137 12.52 -4.80 4.79
N LYS A 138 13.80 -4.39 4.62
CA LYS A 138 14.47 -3.51 5.59
C LYS A 138 13.80 -2.14 5.74
N LYS A 139 13.26 -1.59 4.65
CA LYS A 139 12.52 -0.32 4.72
C LYS A 139 11.20 -0.48 5.46
N PHE A 140 10.46 -1.57 5.21
CA PHE A 140 9.26 -1.90 5.98
C PHE A 140 9.59 -2.01 7.48
N ASP A 141 10.62 -2.79 7.85
CA ASP A 141 11.06 -2.96 9.23
C ASP A 141 11.39 -1.61 9.90
N GLY A 142 12.23 -0.81 9.26
CA GLY A 142 12.61 0.51 9.81
C GLY A 142 11.44 1.47 9.92
N TYR A 143 10.55 1.49 8.92
CA TYR A 143 9.40 2.40 8.91
C TYR A 143 8.34 1.98 9.92
N THR A 144 8.02 0.70 10.05
CA THR A 144 7.03 0.21 11.01
C THR A 144 7.48 0.42 12.46
N LYS A 145 8.75 0.19 12.77
CA LYS A 145 9.34 0.53 14.07
C LYS A 145 9.26 2.05 14.38
N ALA A 146 9.43 2.89 13.36
CA ALA A 146 9.27 4.33 13.52
C ALA A 146 7.79 4.72 13.73
N LEU A 147 6.85 4.09 13.03
CA LEU A 147 5.41 4.27 13.22
C LEU A 147 4.96 3.86 14.63
N GLU A 148 5.52 2.79 15.17
CA GLU A 148 5.22 2.31 16.52
C GLU A 148 5.54 3.35 17.59
N LYS A 149 6.64 4.13 17.43
CA LYS A 149 6.98 5.25 18.31
C LYS A 149 5.90 6.35 18.30
N HIS A 150 5.10 6.43 17.24
CA HIS A 150 3.96 7.34 17.10
C HIS A 150 2.61 6.69 17.45
N GLY A 151 2.64 5.50 18.04
CA GLY A 151 1.44 4.76 18.44
C GLY A 151 0.65 4.18 17.26
N VAL A 152 1.31 3.92 16.14
CA VAL A 152 0.72 3.24 14.97
C VAL A 152 1.29 1.84 14.87
N LYS A 153 0.43 0.83 14.90
CA LYS A 153 0.80 -0.59 14.81
C LYS A 153 0.48 -1.13 13.42
N VAL A 154 1.37 -1.95 12.89
CA VAL A 154 1.21 -2.59 11.58
C VAL A 154 1.22 -4.11 11.75
N TYR A 155 0.31 -4.78 11.07
CA TYR A 155 0.10 -6.22 11.14
C TYR A 155 0.02 -6.82 9.74
N LEU A 156 0.28 -8.12 9.64
CA LEU A 156 -0.03 -8.93 8.46
C LEU A 156 -1.38 -9.61 8.63
N ALA A 157 -2.07 -9.86 7.53
CA ALA A 157 -3.29 -10.66 7.51
C ALA A 157 -3.02 -12.17 7.70
N SER A 158 -1.78 -12.62 7.45
CA SER A 158 -1.37 -14.02 7.61
C SER A 158 0.14 -14.15 7.77
N GLU A 159 0.61 -15.32 8.18
CA GLU A 159 2.05 -15.67 8.28
C GLU A 159 2.71 -15.95 6.92
N PHE A 160 2.09 -15.53 5.83
CA PHE A 160 2.64 -15.72 4.48
C PHE A 160 3.37 -14.47 3.98
N GLY A 161 4.50 -14.69 3.32
CA GLY A 161 5.24 -13.62 2.63
C GLY A 161 6.56 -13.21 3.30
N ALA A 162 7.24 -12.28 2.66
CA ALA A 162 8.58 -11.85 3.06
C ALA A 162 8.59 -10.98 4.34
N LEU A 163 7.45 -10.43 4.74
CA LEU A 163 7.36 -9.56 5.91
C LEU A 163 7.07 -10.31 7.23
N LYS A 164 6.82 -11.61 7.19
CA LYS A 164 6.42 -12.42 8.36
C LYS A 164 7.43 -12.42 9.52
N GLU A 165 8.71 -12.22 9.22
CA GLU A 165 9.77 -12.19 10.24
C GLU A 165 9.88 -10.84 10.96
N ILE A 166 9.19 -9.81 10.47
CA ILE A 166 9.30 -8.45 10.99
C ILE A 166 7.97 -7.86 11.47
N LEU A 167 6.84 -8.43 11.08
CA LEU A 167 5.52 -7.94 11.46
C LEU A 167 4.67 -9.05 12.09
N PRO A 168 3.93 -8.74 13.17
CA PRO A 168 2.99 -9.68 13.77
C PRO A 168 1.78 -9.91 12.87
N VAL A 169 1.14 -11.07 13.04
CA VAL A 169 -0.14 -11.39 12.40
C VAL A 169 -1.27 -10.76 13.20
N TRP A 170 -2.25 -10.21 12.49
CA TRP A 170 -3.49 -9.73 13.08
C TRP A 170 -4.32 -10.89 13.62
N GLN A 171 -4.74 -10.79 14.87
CA GLN A 171 -5.60 -11.77 15.58
C GLN A 171 -7.05 -11.32 15.63
#